data_1a6602b4e33c029be63d44fb96b0e950
#
_entry.id   1a6602b4e33c029be63d44fb96b0e950
#
_cell.length_a   1.000
_cell.length_b   1.000
_cell.length_c   1.000
_cell.angle_alpha   90.00
_cell.angle_beta   90.00
_cell.angle_gamma   90.00
#
_symmetry.space_group_name_H-M   'P 1'
#
loop_
_entity.id
_entity.type
_entity.pdbx_description
1 polymer ?
#
loop_
_entity_poly.entity_id
_entity_poly.type
_entity_poly.pdbx_seq_one_letter_code
_entity_poly.pdbx_strand_id
1 'polypeptide(L)'
;MKQQRVRRLALSYLAVIMTLSLVFSVIIYAITSVQLDRPLPPDENNQQSLILFEDQFTHRLERRNSETRGSVIVSLVTLNLALLLIGYWLSLLLARKTLVPIERSIEQQAQFVSDASHELRTPLSALLLNNEVALRKPTLTDKKARQVLGQNVAEIKKLTELSNSLLDLAKSESVTQDLEFSNPSVLVEEVVARFTPVAQAKKVKLIYDEQRSSQEIALQTDAVRQILAILVDNAVKYVPSKVGKINLCVRSRKNTLEFIVKDNGPGIAPADQKHIFERFYQADMARTRTSESGHGLGLAIAKSLADRCGYTIHVKSRLSAGAEFVLIVPFTESRSS
;
A
#
# COMPACT_ATOMS: atom_id res chain seq x y z
N MET A 1 -4.36 -21.39 9.85
CA MET A 1 -2.90 -21.21 9.75
C MET A 1 -2.43 -19.80 10.14
N LYS A 2 -3.07 -18.70 9.71
CA LYS A 2 -2.68 -17.31 10.03
C LYS A 2 -2.55 -17.01 11.54
N GLN A 3 -3.53 -17.40 12.36
CA GLN A 3 -3.49 -17.17 13.82
C GLN A 3 -2.33 -17.91 14.53
N GLN A 4 -1.94 -19.06 14.03
CA GLN A 4 -0.81 -19.81 14.62
C GLN A 4 0.55 -19.14 14.40
N ARG A 5 0.78 -18.50 13.23
CA ARG A 5 2.02 -17.77 12.95
C ARG A 5 2.14 -16.52 13.79
N VAL A 6 1.05 -15.73 13.89
CA VAL A 6 1.00 -14.54 14.78
C VAL A 6 1.30 -14.94 16.22
N ARG A 7 0.68 -16.03 16.71
CA ARG A 7 0.90 -16.52 18.07
C ARG A 7 2.33 -16.99 18.32
N ARG A 8 2.95 -17.69 17.34
CA ARG A 8 4.37 -18.11 17.44
C ARG A 8 5.31 -16.92 17.51
N LEU A 9 5.10 -15.90 16.66
CA LEU A 9 5.92 -14.70 16.68
C LEU A 9 5.72 -13.90 17.98
N ALA A 10 4.49 -13.78 18.48
CA ALA A 10 4.22 -13.15 19.74
C ALA A 10 4.89 -13.89 20.93
N LEU A 11 4.87 -15.23 20.92
CA LEU A 11 5.54 -16.03 21.94
C LEU A 11 7.06 -15.89 21.88
N SER A 12 7.67 -15.76 20.68
CA SER A 12 9.12 -15.52 20.59
C SER A 12 9.52 -14.15 21.14
N TYR A 13 8.77 -13.09 20.86
CA TYR A 13 8.99 -11.77 21.47
C TYR A 13 8.82 -11.80 22.98
N LEU A 14 7.77 -12.48 23.47
CA LEU A 14 7.54 -12.65 24.91
C LEU A 14 8.70 -13.42 25.57
N ALA A 15 9.18 -14.49 24.95
CA ALA A 15 10.29 -15.27 25.47
C ALA A 15 11.56 -14.42 25.63
N VAL A 16 11.89 -13.58 24.67
CA VAL A 16 13.05 -12.67 24.76
C VAL A 16 12.89 -11.67 25.91
N ILE A 17 11.71 -11.04 26.03
CA ILE A 17 11.41 -10.08 27.09
C ILE A 17 11.51 -10.76 28.48
N MET A 18 10.93 -11.94 28.63
CA MET A 18 10.93 -12.67 29.90
C MET A 18 12.33 -13.16 30.28
N THR A 19 13.11 -13.66 29.31
CA THR A 19 14.50 -14.07 29.56
C THR A 19 15.33 -12.89 30.07
N LEU A 20 15.23 -11.73 29.42
CA LEU A 20 15.94 -10.52 29.84
C LEU A 20 15.50 -10.07 31.24
N SER A 21 14.19 -10.04 31.51
CA SER A 21 13.64 -9.67 32.82
C SER A 21 14.11 -10.61 33.94
N LEU A 22 14.19 -11.91 33.67
CA LEU A 22 14.62 -12.92 34.62
C LEU A 22 16.10 -12.75 34.96
N VAL A 23 16.94 -12.51 33.96
CA VAL A 23 18.36 -12.21 34.16
C VAL A 23 18.55 -10.95 35.03
N PHE A 24 17.81 -9.88 34.73
CA PHE A 24 17.85 -8.66 35.54
C PHE A 24 17.39 -8.91 36.97
N SER A 25 16.33 -9.70 37.18
CA SER A 25 15.84 -10.05 38.52
C SER A 25 16.87 -10.81 39.34
N VAL A 26 17.60 -11.74 38.71
CA VAL A 26 18.68 -12.48 39.35
C VAL A 26 19.83 -11.54 39.76
N ILE A 27 20.22 -10.61 38.87
CA ILE A 27 21.28 -9.63 39.13
C ILE A 27 20.90 -8.71 40.30
N ILE A 28 19.65 -8.18 40.28
CA ILE A 28 19.15 -7.29 41.35
C ILE A 28 19.12 -8.04 42.68
N TYR A 29 18.63 -9.29 42.69
CA TYR A 29 18.60 -10.10 43.90
C TYR A 29 20.03 -10.37 44.44
N ALA A 30 21.00 -10.72 43.56
CA ALA A 30 22.39 -10.97 43.94
C ALA A 30 23.04 -9.71 44.55
N ILE A 31 22.85 -8.55 43.91
CA ILE A 31 23.39 -7.27 44.41
C ILE A 31 22.81 -6.96 45.80
N THR A 32 21.48 -7.09 45.96
CA THR A 32 20.79 -6.80 47.21
C THR A 32 21.23 -7.75 48.33
N SER A 33 21.39 -9.05 48.01
CA SER A 33 21.88 -10.07 48.94
C SER A 33 23.25 -9.75 49.44
N VAL A 34 24.22 -9.41 48.58
CA VAL A 34 25.58 -9.03 48.93
C VAL A 34 25.63 -7.75 49.79
N GLN A 35 24.74 -6.78 49.51
CA GLN A 35 24.68 -5.55 50.31
C GLN A 35 24.11 -5.78 51.71
N LEU A 36 23.15 -6.69 51.88
CA LEU A 36 22.58 -7.05 53.19
C LEU A 36 23.53 -7.88 54.06
N ASP A 37 24.48 -8.62 53.46
CA ASP A 37 25.47 -9.43 54.18
C ASP A 37 26.73 -8.68 54.52
N ARG A 38 26.89 -7.39 54.21
CA ARG A 38 28.05 -6.60 54.61
C ARG A 38 28.05 -6.38 56.12
N PRO A 39 29.12 -6.80 56.83
CA PRO A 39 29.26 -6.55 58.25
C PRO A 39 29.39 -5.05 58.51
N LEU A 40 28.77 -4.57 59.60
CA LEU A 40 28.92 -3.21 60.05
C LEU A 40 30.37 -2.98 60.45
N PRO A 41 30.99 -1.78 60.20
CA PRO A 41 32.31 -1.49 60.67
C PRO A 41 32.35 -1.59 62.17
N PRO A 42 33.42 -2.16 62.75
CA PRO A 42 33.62 -2.27 64.20
C PRO A 42 33.67 -0.88 64.82
N ASP A 43 32.83 -0.63 65.84
CA ASP A 43 32.87 0.61 66.61
C ASP A 43 33.95 0.45 67.69
N GLU A 44 35.11 1.12 67.51
CA GLU A 44 36.30 0.96 68.32
C GLU A 44 36.19 1.50 69.77
N ASN A 45 35.07 2.15 70.14
CA ASN A 45 35.02 2.95 71.36
C ASN A 45 34.26 2.36 72.56
N ASN A 46 33.69 1.14 72.52
CA ASN A 46 32.83 0.70 73.64
C ASN A 46 32.84 -0.82 73.84
N GLN A 47 33.97 -1.36 74.41
CA GLN A 47 34.17 -2.81 74.55
C GLN A 47 33.49 -3.50 75.75
N GLN A 48 32.88 -2.82 76.70
CA GLN A 48 32.38 -3.50 77.93
C GLN A 48 30.84 -3.59 78.14
N SER A 49 30.02 -2.89 77.33
CA SER A 49 28.55 -2.98 77.43
C SER A 49 27.92 -3.82 76.33
N LEU A 50 28.72 -4.38 75.42
CA LEU A 50 28.32 -4.93 74.13
C LEU A 50 27.80 -6.37 74.19
N ILE A 51 28.24 -7.20 75.11
CA ILE A 51 27.98 -8.66 75.06
C ILE A 51 26.53 -9.05 75.24
N LEU A 52 25.75 -8.32 76.06
CA LEU A 52 24.32 -8.59 76.27
C LEU A 52 23.38 -7.89 75.24
N PHE A 53 23.87 -6.79 74.65
CA PHE A 53 23.15 -6.11 73.57
C PHE A 53 23.42 -6.71 72.21
N GLU A 54 24.53 -7.33 71.98
CA GLU A 54 25.02 -7.90 70.74
C GLU A 54 24.11 -9.04 70.25
N ASP A 55 23.67 -9.92 71.12
CA ASP A 55 22.82 -11.05 70.77
C ASP A 55 21.40 -10.61 70.36
N GLN A 56 20.82 -9.63 71.05
CA GLN A 56 19.52 -9.07 70.66
C GLN A 56 19.57 -8.18 69.42
N PHE A 57 20.69 -7.52 69.17
CA PHE A 57 20.89 -6.66 68.03
C PHE A 57 21.16 -7.47 66.76
N THR A 58 21.96 -8.53 66.84
CA THR A 58 22.21 -9.45 65.74
C THR A 58 20.93 -10.18 65.31
N HIS A 59 20.13 -10.69 66.26
CA HIS A 59 18.84 -11.30 65.96
C HIS A 59 17.83 -10.34 65.33
N ARG A 60 17.82 -9.05 65.70
CA ARG A 60 16.97 -8.03 65.06
C ARG A 60 17.46 -7.70 63.66
N LEU A 61 18.75 -7.64 63.42
CA LEU A 61 19.31 -7.42 62.09
C LEU A 61 19.05 -8.59 61.18
N GLU A 62 19.23 -9.82 61.62
CA GLU A 62 18.94 -11.03 60.85
C GLU A 62 17.45 -11.11 60.48
N ARG A 63 16.56 -10.80 61.41
CA ARG A 63 15.10 -10.73 61.12
C ARG A 63 14.78 -9.66 60.08
N ARG A 64 15.34 -8.46 60.24
CA ARG A 64 15.14 -7.37 59.28
C ARG A 64 15.69 -7.71 57.88
N ASN A 65 16.87 -8.36 57.84
CA ASN A 65 17.46 -8.78 56.56
C ASN A 65 16.66 -9.89 55.89
N SER A 66 16.09 -10.85 56.67
CA SER A 66 15.23 -11.90 56.10
C SER A 66 13.88 -11.34 55.60
N GLU A 67 13.29 -10.37 56.31
CA GLU A 67 12.08 -9.68 55.88
C GLU A 67 12.33 -8.85 54.62
N THR A 68 13.45 -8.17 54.53
CA THR A 68 13.84 -7.38 53.35
C THR A 68 14.09 -8.28 52.13
N ARG A 69 14.78 -9.41 52.28
CA ARG A 69 14.96 -10.42 51.23
C ARG A 69 13.61 -10.96 50.74
N GLY A 70 12.72 -11.29 51.66
CA GLY A 70 11.34 -11.73 51.32
C GLY A 70 10.56 -10.68 50.52
N SER A 71 10.61 -9.42 50.96
CA SER A 71 10.00 -8.31 50.26
C SER A 71 10.53 -8.08 48.83
N VAL A 72 11.85 -8.17 48.67
CA VAL A 72 12.49 -8.05 47.33
C VAL A 72 12.07 -9.19 46.40
N ILE A 73 12.02 -10.44 46.90
CA ILE A 73 11.57 -11.59 46.09
C ILE A 73 10.10 -11.38 45.66
N VAL A 74 9.23 -11.00 46.57
CA VAL A 74 7.81 -10.75 46.26
C VAL A 74 7.68 -9.63 45.23
N SER A 75 8.42 -8.54 45.40
CA SER A 75 8.43 -7.42 44.42
C SER A 75 8.92 -7.84 43.03
N LEU A 76 9.99 -8.65 42.94
CA LEU A 76 10.50 -9.17 41.69
C LEU A 76 9.54 -10.14 41.01
N VAL A 77 8.88 -11.00 41.78
CA VAL A 77 7.85 -11.93 41.25
C VAL A 77 6.63 -11.17 40.72
N THR A 78 6.13 -10.18 41.49
CA THR A 78 4.98 -9.36 41.05
C THR A 78 5.34 -8.55 39.80
N LEU A 79 6.55 -7.97 39.72
CA LEU A 79 7.03 -7.26 38.55
C LEU A 79 7.10 -8.18 37.32
N ASN A 80 7.69 -9.38 37.45
CA ASN A 80 7.79 -10.33 36.36
C ASN A 80 6.39 -10.82 35.89
N LEU A 81 5.44 -11.00 36.80
CA LEU A 81 4.07 -11.38 36.45
C LEU A 81 3.36 -10.25 35.68
N ALA A 82 3.53 -9.01 36.12
CA ALA A 82 3.02 -7.83 35.42
C ALA A 82 3.63 -7.70 34.01
N LEU A 83 4.96 -7.87 33.90
CA LEU A 83 5.66 -7.87 32.60
C LEU A 83 5.20 -9.00 31.70
N LEU A 84 4.90 -10.17 32.23
CA LEU A 84 4.36 -11.28 31.45
C LEU A 84 3.01 -10.93 30.83
N LEU A 85 2.08 -10.37 31.62
CA LEU A 85 0.75 -10.00 31.15
C LEU A 85 0.79 -8.86 30.10
N ILE A 86 1.50 -7.78 30.45
CA ILE A 86 1.64 -6.61 29.56
C ILE A 86 2.44 -7.00 28.30
N GLY A 87 3.54 -7.73 28.48
CA GLY A 87 4.42 -8.19 27.39
C GLY A 87 3.69 -9.13 26.42
N TYR A 88 2.84 -10.02 26.92
CA TYR A 88 2.01 -10.90 26.09
C TYR A 88 1.03 -10.08 25.23
N TRP A 89 0.34 -9.13 25.81
CA TRP A 89 -0.61 -8.27 25.10
C TRP A 89 0.10 -7.40 24.04
N LEU A 90 1.22 -6.77 24.41
CA LEU A 90 2.03 -5.95 23.50
C LEU A 90 2.64 -6.78 22.37
N SER A 91 3.14 -7.98 22.67
CA SER A 91 3.67 -8.91 21.66
C SER A 91 2.61 -9.33 20.66
N LEU A 92 1.37 -9.57 21.10
CA LEU A 92 0.26 -9.88 20.17
C LEU A 92 -0.07 -8.69 19.27
N LEU A 93 -0.12 -7.49 19.81
CA LEU A 93 -0.34 -6.27 19.00
C LEU A 93 0.75 -6.07 17.97
N LEU A 94 2.01 -6.18 18.39
CA LEU A 94 3.15 -6.01 17.49
C LEU A 94 3.18 -7.09 16.40
N ALA A 95 3.00 -8.36 16.78
CA ALA A 95 2.96 -9.46 15.83
C ALA A 95 1.82 -9.31 14.79
N ARG A 96 0.66 -8.83 15.20
CA ARG A 96 -0.44 -8.54 14.26
C ARG A 96 -0.10 -7.38 13.33
N LYS A 97 0.46 -6.30 13.88
CA LYS A 97 0.79 -5.10 13.11
C LYS A 97 1.90 -5.35 12.08
N THR A 98 2.82 -6.27 12.35
CA THR A 98 3.93 -6.58 11.43
C THR A 98 3.60 -7.71 10.46
N LEU A 99 2.98 -8.80 10.93
CA LEU A 99 2.81 -10.01 10.11
C LEU A 99 1.63 -9.90 9.13
N VAL A 100 0.51 -9.30 9.57
CA VAL A 100 -0.69 -9.20 8.72
C VAL A 100 -0.45 -8.42 7.42
N PRO A 101 0.22 -7.24 7.43
CA PRO A 101 0.55 -6.53 6.18
C PRO A 101 1.46 -7.34 5.26
N ILE A 102 2.47 -8.04 5.82
CA ILE A 102 3.40 -8.85 5.04
C ILE A 102 2.67 -10.02 4.36
N GLU A 103 1.83 -10.75 5.10
CA GLU A 103 1.04 -11.84 4.52
C GLU A 103 0.10 -11.34 3.41
N ARG A 104 -0.55 -10.20 3.60
CA ARG A 104 -1.38 -9.57 2.57
C ARG A 104 -0.57 -9.21 1.32
N SER A 105 0.62 -8.64 1.50
CA SER A 105 1.49 -8.30 0.38
C SER A 105 1.91 -9.54 -0.41
N ILE A 106 2.28 -10.64 0.27
CA ILE A 106 2.62 -11.91 -0.38
C ILE A 106 1.42 -12.51 -1.13
N GLU A 107 0.22 -12.50 -0.52
CA GLU A 107 -1.00 -12.97 -1.18
C GLU A 107 -1.33 -12.13 -2.43
N GLN A 108 -1.23 -10.81 -2.33
CA GLN A 108 -1.43 -9.90 -3.47
C GLN A 108 -0.40 -10.12 -4.58
N GLN A 109 0.85 -10.39 -4.23
CA GLN A 109 1.91 -10.70 -5.20
C GLN A 109 1.66 -12.05 -5.89
N ALA A 110 1.26 -13.08 -5.14
CA ALA A 110 0.92 -14.37 -5.71
C ALA A 110 -0.29 -14.29 -6.65
N GLN A 111 -1.32 -13.54 -6.26
CA GLN A 111 -2.49 -13.29 -7.09
C GLN A 111 -2.09 -12.54 -8.38
N PHE A 112 -1.26 -11.50 -8.26
CA PHE A 112 -0.76 -10.74 -9.40
C PHE A 112 -0.04 -11.64 -10.43
N VAL A 113 0.86 -12.52 -9.97
CA VAL A 113 1.57 -13.45 -10.87
C VAL A 113 0.60 -14.43 -11.56
N SER A 114 -0.40 -14.91 -10.82
CA SER A 114 -1.45 -15.78 -11.37
C SER A 114 -2.25 -15.09 -12.47
N ASP A 115 -2.74 -13.87 -12.16
CA ASP A 115 -3.59 -13.11 -13.08
C ASP A 115 -2.80 -12.66 -14.32
N ALA A 116 -1.55 -12.20 -14.15
CA ALA A 116 -0.67 -11.88 -15.28
C ALA A 116 -0.43 -13.09 -16.18
N SER A 117 -0.23 -14.29 -15.57
CA SER A 117 -0.05 -15.53 -16.34
C SER A 117 -1.30 -15.91 -17.13
N HIS A 118 -2.49 -15.71 -16.58
CA HIS A 118 -3.75 -15.94 -17.28
C HIS A 118 -3.95 -14.97 -18.43
N GLU A 119 -3.71 -13.67 -18.21
CA GLU A 119 -3.87 -12.61 -19.23
C GLU A 119 -2.82 -12.74 -20.36
N LEU A 120 -1.64 -13.28 -20.09
CA LEU A 120 -0.64 -13.60 -21.13
C LEU A 120 -1.00 -14.86 -21.91
N ARG A 121 -1.54 -15.87 -21.25
CA ARG A 121 -1.85 -17.17 -21.88
C ARG A 121 -2.92 -17.04 -22.98
N THR A 122 -3.94 -16.24 -22.75
CA THR A 122 -5.08 -16.08 -23.66
C THR A 122 -4.65 -15.60 -25.05
N PRO A 123 -3.95 -14.46 -25.23
CA PRO A 123 -3.50 -14.01 -26.55
C PRO A 123 -2.43 -14.92 -27.15
N LEU A 124 -1.56 -15.54 -26.34
CA LEU A 124 -0.59 -16.53 -26.83
C LEU A 124 -1.29 -17.77 -27.41
N SER A 125 -2.32 -18.26 -26.75
CA SER A 125 -3.09 -19.40 -27.25
C SER A 125 -3.85 -19.05 -28.53
N ALA A 126 -4.38 -17.81 -28.64
CA ALA A 126 -5.03 -17.34 -29.85
C ALA A 126 -4.02 -17.24 -31.02
N LEU A 127 -2.82 -16.69 -30.79
CA LEU A 127 -1.73 -16.66 -31.76
C LEU A 127 -1.37 -18.07 -32.25
N LEU A 128 -1.17 -19.01 -31.32
CA LEU A 128 -0.81 -20.37 -31.62
C LEU A 128 -1.89 -21.04 -32.49
N LEU A 129 -3.16 -20.96 -32.04
CA LEU A 129 -4.28 -21.57 -32.76
C LEU A 129 -4.46 -20.98 -34.16
N ASN A 130 -4.39 -19.64 -34.32
CA ASN A 130 -4.51 -18.99 -35.61
C ASN A 130 -3.42 -19.46 -36.59
N ASN A 131 -2.18 -19.63 -36.12
CA ASN A 131 -1.08 -20.11 -36.96
C ASN A 131 -1.22 -21.62 -37.26
N GLU A 132 -1.55 -22.45 -36.29
CA GLU A 132 -1.76 -23.89 -36.53
C GLU A 132 -2.89 -24.17 -37.54
N VAL A 133 -4.02 -23.43 -37.41
CA VAL A 133 -5.11 -23.53 -38.36
C VAL A 133 -4.72 -23.09 -39.77
N ALA A 134 -3.89 -22.04 -39.88
CA ALA A 134 -3.36 -21.59 -41.15
C ALA A 134 -2.40 -22.61 -41.78
N LEU A 135 -1.51 -23.21 -41.00
CA LEU A 135 -0.53 -24.21 -41.45
C LEU A 135 -1.16 -25.55 -41.88
N ARG A 136 -2.29 -25.94 -41.29
CA ARG A 136 -3.01 -27.18 -41.65
C ARG A 136 -3.69 -27.10 -43.02
N LYS A 137 -3.83 -25.90 -43.63
CA LYS A 137 -4.45 -25.76 -44.94
C LYS A 137 -3.45 -26.03 -46.05
N PRO A 138 -3.76 -26.94 -46.99
CA PRO A 138 -2.84 -27.27 -48.08
C PRO A 138 -2.50 -26.08 -48.98
N THR A 139 -3.44 -25.15 -49.13
CA THR A 139 -3.27 -23.92 -49.88
C THR A 139 -3.82 -22.74 -49.12
N LEU A 140 -2.99 -21.74 -48.87
CA LEU A 140 -3.40 -20.50 -48.20
C LEU A 140 -3.46 -19.40 -49.26
N THR A 141 -4.67 -18.84 -49.48
CA THR A 141 -4.80 -17.68 -50.39
C THR A 141 -4.17 -16.43 -49.77
N ASP A 142 -3.61 -15.55 -50.60
CA ASP A 142 -2.99 -14.28 -50.16
C ASP A 142 -3.89 -13.46 -49.22
N LYS A 143 -5.19 -13.37 -49.52
CA LYS A 143 -6.18 -12.70 -48.69
C LYS A 143 -6.28 -13.31 -47.29
N LYS A 144 -6.26 -14.63 -47.22
CA LYS A 144 -6.36 -15.36 -45.92
C LYS A 144 -5.06 -15.24 -45.11
N ALA A 145 -3.89 -15.29 -45.79
CA ALA A 145 -2.60 -15.08 -45.16
C ALA A 145 -2.51 -13.68 -44.53
N ARG A 146 -2.89 -12.63 -45.28
CA ARG A 146 -2.95 -11.25 -44.77
C ARG A 146 -3.93 -11.08 -43.59
N GLN A 147 -5.06 -11.80 -43.62
CA GLN A 147 -6.01 -11.79 -42.50
C GLN A 147 -5.40 -12.40 -41.23
N VAL A 148 -4.73 -13.55 -41.30
CA VAL A 148 -4.06 -14.20 -40.17
C VAL A 148 -2.93 -13.33 -39.63
N LEU A 149 -2.10 -12.76 -40.52
CA LEU A 149 -1.03 -11.83 -40.13
C LEU A 149 -1.60 -10.60 -39.43
N GLY A 150 -2.70 -10.03 -39.94
CA GLY A 150 -3.37 -8.91 -39.29
C GLY A 150 -3.88 -9.23 -37.87
N GLN A 151 -4.47 -10.42 -37.68
CA GLN A 151 -4.90 -10.91 -36.38
C GLN A 151 -3.70 -11.11 -35.43
N ASN A 152 -2.62 -11.72 -35.93
CA ASN A 152 -1.40 -11.91 -35.14
C ASN A 152 -0.79 -10.58 -34.71
N VAL A 153 -0.72 -9.58 -35.58
CA VAL A 153 -0.24 -8.24 -35.24
C VAL A 153 -1.12 -7.60 -34.16
N ALA A 154 -2.43 -7.77 -34.23
CA ALA A 154 -3.33 -7.26 -33.20
C ALA A 154 -3.11 -7.92 -31.83
N GLU A 155 -2.92 -9.25 -31.80
CA GLU A 155 -2.62 -9.97 -30.54
C GLU A 155 -1.23 -9.60 -29.98
N ILE A 156 -0.22 -9.42 -30.83
CA ILE A 156 1.11 -8.96 -30.40
C ILE A 156 1.04 -7.55 -29.79
N LYS A 157 0.27 -6.64 -30.37
CA LYS A 157 0.06 -5.30 -29.81
C LYS A 157 -0.57 -5.38 -28.41
N LYS A 158 -1.58 -6.22 -28.19
CA LYS A 158 -2.18 -6.43 -26.87
C LYS A 158 -1.16 -6.95 -25.86
N LEU A 159 -0.33 -7.93 -26.24
CA LEU A 159 0.75 -8.44 -25.39
C LEU A 159 1.78 -7.35 -25.03
N THR A 160 2.12 -6.49 -26.00
CA THR A 160 3.04 -5.37 -25.75
C THR A 160 2.44 -4.35 -24.78
N GLU A 161 1.17 -4.00 -24.94
CA GLU A 161 0.44 -3.12 -24.02
C GLU A 161 0.35 -3.71 -22.61
N LEU A 162 0.06 -5.00 -22.50
CA LEU A 162 0.04 -5.71 -21.21
C LEU A 162 1.43 -5.67 -20.55
N SER A 163 2.49 -6.02 -21.30
CA SER A 163 3.88 -5.99 -20.81
C SER A 163 4.29 -4.60 -20.31
N ASN A 164 3.98 -3.55 -21.07
CA ASN A 164 4.24 -2.17 -20.67
C ASN A 164 3.47 -1.79 -19.40
N SER A 165 2.21 -2.18 -19.29
CA SER A 165 1.39 -1.93 -18.09
C SER A 165 1.94 -2.64 -16.85
N LEU A 166 2.46 -3.87 -17.00
CA LEU A 166 3.13 -4.61 -15.93
C LEU A 166 4.44 -3.94 -15.49
N LEU A 167 5.23 -3.43 -16.45
CA LEU A 167 6.44 -2.67 -16.18
C LEU A 167 6.14 -1.34 -15.47
N ASP A 168 5.10 -0.62 -15.91
CA ASP A 168 4.67 0.63 -15.28
C ASP A 168 4.18 0.37 -13.85
N LEU A 169 3.47 -0.72 -13.60
CA LEU A 169 3.06 -1.12 -12.25
C LEU A 169 4.28 -1.42 -11.37
N ALA A 170 5.25 -2.20 -11.87
CA ALA A 170 6.48 -2.50 -11.13
C ALA A 170 7.31 -1.23 -10.85
N LYS A 171 7.44 -0.33 -11.83
CA LYS A 171 8.09 0.97 -11.64
C LYS A 171 7.32 1.85 -10.66
N SER A 172 6.00 1.85 -10.72
CA SER A 172 5.18 2.61 -9.77
C SER A 172 5.41 2.18 -8.32
N GLU A 173 5.94 0.99 -8.06
CA GLU A 173 6.29 0.50 -6.72
C GLU A 173 7.70 0.92 -6.24
N SER A 174 8.58 1.40 -7.10
CA SER A 174 10.01 1.59 -6.78
C SER A 174 10.52 3.04 -6.80
N VAL A 175 9.84 3.99 -7.44
CA VAL A 175 10.35 5.35 -7.64
C VAL A 175 9.81 6.33 -6.60
N THR A 176 10.69 6.98 -5.83
CA THR A 176 10.41 8.26 -5.15
C THR A 176 10.48 9.35 -6.24
N GLN A 177 9.38 10.02 -6.49
CA GLN A 177 9.35 11.12 -7.43
C GLN A 177 9.60 12.43 -6.67
N ASP A 178 10.54 13.22 -7.15
CA ASP A 178 10.86 14.51 -6.58
C ASP A 178 9.70 15.50 -6.77
N LEU A 179 9.57 16.42 -5.81
CA LEU A 179 8.60 17.52 -5.91
C LEU A 179 9.17 18.60 -6.85
N GLU A 180 8.39 18.95 -7.84
CA GLU A 180 8.70 20.03 -8.78
C GLU A 180 7.62 21.11 -8.72
N PHE A 181 8.04 22.38 -8.83
CA PHE A 181 7.08 23.48 -8.99
C PHE A 181 6.51 23.46 -10.40
N SER A 182 5.22 23.29 -10.52
CA SER A 182 4.53 23.23 -11.80
C SER A 182 3.16 23.91 -11.73
N ASN A 183 2.75 24.46 -12.86
CA ASN A 183 1.40 25.00 -13.00
C ASN A 183 0.43 23.86 -13.30
N PRO A 184 -0.57 23.60 -12.45
CA PRO A 184 -1.54 22.52 -12.65
C PRO A 184 -2.33 22.60 -13.95
N SER A 185 -2.60 23.80 -14.44
CA SER A 185 -3.31 24.02 -15.70
C SER A 185 -2.49 23.52 -16.90
N VAL A 186 -1.18 23.78 -16.90
CA VAL A 186 -0.27 23.31 -17.96
C VAL A 186 -0.24 21.78 -18.03
N LEU A 187 -0.22 21.10 -16.89
CA LEU A 187 -0.27 19.64 -16.87
C LEU A 187 -1.55 19.07 -17.51
N VAL A 188 -2.68 19.69 -17.26
CA VAL A 188 -3.94 19.29 -17.89
C VAL A 188 -3.92 19.58 -19.38
N GLU A 189 -3.42 20.74 -19.80
CA GLU A 189 -3.28 21.10 -21.23
C GLU A 189 -2.41 20.09 -21.99
N GLU A 190 -1.27 19.68 -21.43
CA GLU A 190 -0.39 18.66 -22.00
C GLU A 190 -1.14 17.34 -22.21
N VAL A 191 -1.90 16.89 -21.19
CA VAL A 191 -2.68 15.66 -21.27
C VAL A 191 -3.79 15.81 -22.32
N VAL A 192 -4.51 16.92 -22.34
CA VAL A 192 -5.56 17.20 -23.33
C VAL A 192 -4.98 17.20 -24.75
N ALA A 193 -3.85 17.88 -24.97
CA ALA A 193 -3.19 17.91 -26.27
C ALA A 193 -2.79 16.51 -26.73
N ARG A 194 -2.26 15.69 -25.85
CA ARG A 194 -1.89 14.29 -26.14
C ARG A 194 -3.07 13.43 -26.56
N PHE A 195 -4.23 13.58 -25.93
CA PHE A 195 -5.41 12.73 -26.20
C PHE A 195 -6.37 13.30 -27.25
N THR A 196 -6.23 14.56 -27.64
CA THR A 196 -7.07 15.22 -28.66
C THR A 196 -7.11 14.44 -29.98
N PRO A 197 -5.99 13.95 -30.58
CA PRO A 197 -6.05 13.18 -31.81
C PRO A 197 -6.83 11.87 -31.67
N VAL A 198 -6.67 11.17 -30.53
CA VAL A 198 -7.37 9.91 -30.26
C VAL A 198 -8.86 10.14 -30.06
N ALA A 199 -9.24 11.18 -29.30
CA ALA A 199 -10.62 11.57 -29.10
C ALA A 199 -11.30 11.98 -30.41
N GLN A 200 -10.63 12.74 -31.28
CA GLN A 200 -11.11 13.14 -32.60
C GLN A 200 -11.33 11.94 -33.52
N ALA A 201 -10.38 10.98 -33.56
CA ALA A 201 -10.53 9.74 -34.34
C ALA A 201 -11.78 8.94 -33.93
N LYS A 202 -12.10 8.94 -32.63
CA LYS A 202 -13.30 8.29 -32.06
C LYS A 202 -14.57 9.18 -32.11
N LYS A 203 -14.43 10.44 -32.59
CA LYS A 203 -15.49 11.47 -32.61
C LYS A 203 -16.05 11.77 -31.23
N VAL A 204 -15.18 11.83 -30.21
CA VAL A 204 -15.47 12.17 -28.83
C VAL A 204 -15.06 13.61 -28.59
N LYS A 205 -15.89 14.37 -27.84
CA LYS A 205 -15.62 15.75 -27.49
C LYS A 205 -14.80 15.79 -26.18
N LEU A 206 -13.53 16.18 -26.28
CA LEU A 206 -12.65 16.43 -25.13
C LEU A 206 -12.65 17.92 -24.83
N ILE A 207 -13.02 18.31 -23.61
CA ILE A 207 -13.16 19.69 -23.17
C ILE A 207 -12.30 19.90 -21.94
N TYR A 208 -11.52 20.96 -21.94
CA TYR A 208 -10.87 21.48 -20.75
C TYR A 208 -11.61 22.73 -20.28
N ASP A 209 -12.15 22.68 -19.06
CA ASP A 209 -12.79 23.82 -18.41
C ASP A 209 -11.69 24.58 -17.63
N GLU A 210 -11.18 25.62 -18.29
CA GLU A 210 -10.02 26.37 -17.84
C GLU A 210 -10.38 27.29 -16.67
N GLN A 211 -10.31 26.79 -15.45
CA GLN A 211 -10.17 27.65 -14.28
C GLN A 211 -8.67 27.90 -14.07
N ARG A 212 -8.16 28.98 -14.70
CA ARG A 212 -6.74 29.34 -14.64
C ARG A 212 -6.28 29.49 -13.19
N SER A 213 -5.52 28.52 -12.71
CA SER A 213 -4.61 28.72 -11.59
C SER A 213 -3.29 29.17 -12.16
N SER A 214 -2.94 30.43 -11.94
CA SER A 214 -1.61 30.96 -12.32
C SER A 214 -0.53 30.63 -11.28
N GLN A 215 -0.86 29.88 -10.25
CA GLN A 215 0.05 29.59 -9.14
C GLN A 215 0.81 28.29 -9.41
N GLU A 216 2.14 28.36 -9.35
CA GLU A 216 2.98 27.17 -9.32
C GLU A 216 2.89 26.51 -7.96
N ILE A 217 2.71 25.19 -7.97
CA ILE A 217 2.55 24.35 -6.79
C ILE A 217 3.58 23.24 -6.83
N ALA A 218 4.20 22.95 -5.70
CA ALA A 218 5.11 21.81 -5.56
C ALA A 218 4.33 20.49 -5.57
N LEU A 219 4.53 19.69 -6.62
CA LEU A 219 3.88 18.38 -6.79
C LEU A 219 4.77 17.41 -7.56
N GLN A 220 4.47 16.11 -7.48
CA GLN A 220 5.12 15.10 -8.30
C GLN A 220 4.49 15.15 -9.70
N THR A 221 5.04 16.01 -10.55
CA THR A 221 4.53 16.37 -11.87
C THR A 221 4.30 15.15 -12.76
N ASP A 222 5.28 14.25 -12.83
CA ASP A 222 5.18 13.04 -13.65
C ASP A 222 4.10 12.07 -13.17
N ALA A 223 3.93 11.93 -11.84
CA ALA A 223 2.87 11.10 -11.28
C ALA A 223 1.49 11.67 -11.62
N VAL A 224 1.28 12.97 -11.44
CA VAL A 224 0.02 13.63 -11.81
C VAL A 224 -0.26 13.46 -13.29
N ARG A 225 0.74 13.71 -14.16
CA ARG A 225 0.63 13.56 -15.62
C ARG A 225 0.24 12.12 -15.99
N GLN A 226 0.89 11.12 -15.39
CA GLN A 226 0.61 9.71 -15.67
C GLN A 226 -0.78 9.30 -15.18
N ILE A 227 -1.17 9.71 -13.97
CA ILE A 227 -2.52 9.44 -13.43
C ILE A 227 -3.59 10.06 -14.34
N LEU A 228 -3.45 11.33 -14.70
CA LEU A 228 -4.40 12.00 -15.59
C LEU A 228 -4.46 11.33 -16.96
N ALA A 229 -3.34 10.92 -17.53
CA ALA A 229 -3.29 10.20 -18.80
C ALA A 229 -4.07 8.88 -18.71
N ILE A 230 -3.92 8.12 -17.64
CA ILE A 230 -4.68 6.87 -17.40
C ILE A 230 -6.18 7.15 -17.28
N LEU A 231 -6.58 8.18 -16.51
CA LEU A 231 -7.99 8.52 -16.33
C LEU A 231 -8.65 8.98 -17.65
N VAL A 232 -7.93 9.77 -18.45
CA VAL A 232 -8.44 10.25 -19.75
C VAL A 232 -8.49 9.11 -20.77
N ASP A 233 -7.47 8.25 -20.83
CA ASP A 233 -7.45 7.05 -21.68
C ASP A 233 -8.67 6.16 -21.37
N ASN A 234 -8.90 5.93 -20.08
CA ASN A 234 -10.06 5.17 -19.61
C ASN A 234 -11.38 5.83 -20.06
N ALA A 235 -11.53 7.14 -19.88
CA ALA A 235 -12.69 7.86 -20.34
C ALA A 235 -12.89 7.73 -21.87
N VAL A 236 -11.84 7.93 -22.68
CA VAL A 236 -11.88 7.78 -24.14
C VAL A 236 -12.27 6.36 -24.56
N LYS A 237 -11.83 5.33 -23.84
CA LYS A 237 -12.16 3.92 -24.13
C LYS A 237 -13.65 3.64 -23.94
N TYR A 238 -14.25 4.14 -22.86
CA TYR A 238 -15.61 3.75 -22.48
C TYR A 238 -16.73 4.68 -22.92
N VAL A 239 -16.43 5.93 -23.30
CA VAL A 239 -17.49 6.80 -23.85
C VAL A 239 -17.97 6.32 -25.22
N PRO A 240 -19.27 6.49 -25.52
CA PRO A 240 -19.80 6.10 -26.82
C PRO A 240 -19.25 7.02 -27.93
N SER A 241 -18.91 6.43 -29.07
CA SER A 241 -18.48 7.18 -30.26
C SER A 241 -19.55 8.17 -30.71
N LYS A 242 -19.17 9.31 -31.25
CA LYS A 242 -20.01 10.40 -31.79
C LYS A 242 -20.78 11.25 -30.77
N VAL A 243 -21.12 10.73 -29.58
CA VAL A 243 -21.89 11.46 -28.56
C VAL A 243 -21.10 11.57 -27.23
N GLY A 244 -19.91 10.95 -27.19
CA GLY A 244 -19.04 10.97 -26.02
C GLY A 244 -18.54 12.38 -25.71
N LYS A 245 -18.58 12.71 -24.42
CA LYS A 245 -18.03 13.96 -23.88
C LYS A 245 -17.17 13.64 -22.68
N ILE A 246 -15.98 14.25 -22.63
CA ILE A 246 -15.03 14.13 -21.54
C ILE A 246 -14.66 15.54 -21.13
N ASN A 247 -14.90 15.89 -19.88
CA ASN A 247 -14.58 17.19 -19.31
C ASN A 247 -13.44 17.02 -18.30
N LEU A 248 -12.38 17.79 -18.48
CA LEU A 248 -11.32 17.94 -17.50
C LEU A 248 -11.45 19.31 -16.83
N CYS A 249 -11.22 19.37 -15.53
CA CYS A 249 -11.06 20.64 -14.85
C CYS A 249 -10.11 20.50 -13.64
N VAL A 250 -9.52 21.61 -13.24
CA VAL A 250 -8.70 21.74 -12.03
C VAL A 250 -9.42 22.69 -11.09
N ARG A 251 -9.51 22.34 -9.83
CA ARG A 251 -10.09 23.18 -8.78
C ARG A 251 -9.12 23.28 -7.61
N SER A 252 -8.81 24.50 -7.19
CA SER A 252 -8.06 24.73 -5.97
C SER A 252 -9.02 24.90 -4.79
N ARG A 253 -8.75 24.20 -3.69
CA ARG A 253 -9.47 24.35 -2.41
C ARG A 253 -8.47 24.48 -1.29
N LYS A 254 -8.46 25.58 -0.55
CA LYS A 254 -7.58 25.89 0.60
C LYS A 254 -6.19 25.21 0.55
N ASN A 255 -6.10 23.91 0.88
CA ASN A 255 -4.86 23.13 0.96
C ASN A 255 -4.86 21.90 0.03
N THR A 256 -5.78 21.82 -0.93
CA THR A 256 -5.90 20.68 -1.87
C THR A 256 -6.17 21.15 -3.27
N LEU A 257 -5.56 20.48 -4.23
CA LEU A 257 -5.83 20.62 -5.65
C LEU A 257 -6.62 19.40 -6.12
N GLU A 258 -7.75 19.63 -6.76
CA GLU A 258 -8.60 18.58 -7.31
C GLU A 258 -8.49 18.58 -8.84
N PHE A 259 -7.96 17.50 -9.41
CA PHE A 259 -8.04 17.24 -10.86
C PHE A 259 -9.24 16.34 -11.11
N ILE A 260 -10.16 16.79 -11.94
CA ILE A 260 -11.43 16.12 -12.19
C ILE A 260 -11.48 15.70 -13.64
N VAL A 261 -11.72 14.40 -13.87
CA VAL A 261 -12.00 13.83 -15.20
C VAL A 261 -13.41 13.27 -15.16
N LYS A 262 -14.30 13.87 -15.93
CA LYS A 262 -15.72 13.50 -15.99
C LYS A 262 -16.09 13.07 -17.40
N ASP A 263 -16.74 11.92 -17.53
CA ASP A 263 -17.24 11.39 -18.78
C ASP A 263 -18.76 11.17 -18.75
N ASN A 264 -19.34 10.98 -19.93
CA ASN A 264 -20.75 10.59 -20.12
C ASN A 264 -20.88 9.15 -20.65
N GLY A 265 -19.97 8.27 -20.23
CA GLY A 265 -19.97 6.86 -20.59
C GLY A 265 -21.09 6.04 -19.93
N PRO A 266 -20.97 4.71 -19.95
CA PRO A 266 -21.99 3.81 -19.40
C PRO A 266 -22.11 3.89 -17.87
N GLY A 267 -21.16 4.54 -17.19
CA GLY A 267 -21.10 4.58 -15.74
C GLY A 267 -20.66 3.24 -15.13
N ILE A 268 -20.54 3.24 -13.81
CA ILE A 268 -20.03 2.12 -13.02
C ILE A 268 -21.04 1.76 -11.95
N ALA A 269 -21.42 0.49 -11.87
CA ALA A 269 -22.34 0.02 -10.85
C ALA A 269 -21.79 0.23 -9.43
N PRO A 270 -22.61 0.54 -8.41
CA PRO A 270 -22.15 0.77 -7.05
C PRO A 270 -21.34 -0.40 -6.46
N ALA A 271 -21.67 -1.63 -6.84
CA ALA A 271 -20.95 -2.82 -6.42
C ALA A 271 -19.50 -2.83 -6.94
N ASP A 272 -19.31 -2.40 -8.21
CA ASP A 272 -18.02 -2.41 -8.89
C ASP A 272 -17.10 -1.27 -8.43
N GLN A 273 -17.66 -0.12 -8.01
CA GLN A 273 -16.87 1.08 -7.64
C GLN A 273 -15.81 0.83 -6.57
N LYS A 274 -16.00 -0.18 -5.74
CA LYS A 274 -15.04 -0.58 -4.71
C LYS A 274 -13.86 -1.37 -5.29
N HIS A 275 -14.08 -2.04 -6.42
CA HIS A 275 -13.16 -3.00 -7.01
C HIS A 275 -12.42 -2.48 -8.24
N ILE A 276 -12.88 -1.38 -8.88
CA ILE A 276 -12.29 -0.86 -10.12
C ILE A 276 -10.80 -0.48 -10.01
N PHE A 277 -10.28 -0.29 -8.80
CA PHE A 277 -8.87 -0.02 -8.53
C PHE A 277 -8.06 -1.29 -8.23
N GLU A 278 -8.71 -2.46 -8.19
CA GLU A 278 -8.04 -3.75 -8.05
C GLU A 278 -7.37 -4.14 -9.38
N ARG A 279 -6.24 -4.84 -9.29
CA ARG A 279 -5.48 -5.27 -10.47
C ARG A 279 -6.31 -6.29 -11.27
N PHE A 280 -6.31 -6.15 -12.59
CA PHE A 280 -7.04 -7.01 -13.55
C PHE A 280 -8.57 -7.00 -13.38
N TYR A 281 -9.11 -6.11 -12.55
CA TYR A 281 -10.54 -5.99 -12.39
C TYR A 281 -11.20 -5.31 -13.61
N GLN A 282 -12.25 -5.91 -14.10
CA GLN A 282 -13.10 -5.37 -15.18
C GLN A 282 -14.56 -5.60 -14.80
N ALA A 283 -15.37 -4.53 -14.82
CA ALA A 283 -16.81 -4.66 -14.63
C ALA A 283 -17.45 -5.48 -15.78
N ASP A 284 -18.45 -6.30 -15.48
CA ASP A 284 -19.05 -7.23 -16.46
C ASP A 284 -19.58 -6.53 -17.72
N MET A 285 -20.08 -5.32 -17.61
CA MET A 285 -20.51 -4.48 -18.73
C MET A 285 -19.35 -4.06 -19.64
N ALA A 286 -18.13 -4.03 -19.16
CA ALA A 286 -16.93 -3.71 -19.93
C ALA A 286 -16.42 -4.92 -20.73
N ARG A 287 -16.57 -6.13 -20.21
CA ARG A 287 -16.19 -7.38 -20.89
C ARG A 287 -16.97 -7.64 -22.18
N THR A 288 -18.22 -7.21 -22.24
CA THR A 288 -19.12 -7.55 -23.36
C THR A 288 -19.16 -6.52 -24.49
N ARG A 289 -18.63 -5.30 -24.30
CA ARG A 289 -18.91 -4.18 -25.22
C ARG A 289 -17.78 -3.79 -26.17
N THR A 290 -16.52 -4.11 -25.92
CA THR A 290 -15.45 -3.66 -26.82
C THR A 290 -14.34 -4.70 -26.92
N SER A 291 -13.94 -5.00 -28.17
CA SER A 291 -12.68 -5.70 -28.51
C SER A 291 -11.42 -4.91 -28.10
N GLU A 292 -11.59 -3.69 -27.61
CA GLU A 292 -10.56 -2.77 -27.10
C GLU A 292 -10.53 -2.68 -25.56
N SER A 293 -11.14 -3.64 -24.86
CA SER A 293 -11.14 -3.71 -23.40
C SER A 293 -9.70 -3.83 -22.92
N GLY A 294 -9.25 -2.84 -22.14
CA GLY A 294 -7.91 -2.86 -21.54
C GLY A 294 -7.80 -3.97 -20.48
N HIS A 295 -6.57 -4.32 -20.11
CA HIS A 295 -6.27 -5.45 -19.18
C HIS A 295 -6.66 -5.21 -17.70
N GLY A 296 -7.37 -4.13 -17.35
CA GLY A 296 -7.76 -3.83 -15.97
C GLY A 296 -6.60 -3.38 -15.07
N LEU A 297 -5.48 -2.96 -15.65
CA LEU A 297 -4.30 -2.50 -14.90
C LEU A 297 -4.24 -0.97 -14.73
N GLY A 298 -4.82 -0.21 -15.65
CA GLY A 298 -4.67 1.25 -15.68
C GLY A 298 -5.09 1.92 -14.36
N LEU A 299 -6.32 1.69 -13.89
CA LEU A 299 -6.81 2.28 -12.63
C LEU A 299 -6.03 1.80 -11.41
N ALA A 300 -5.53 0.56 -11.41
CA ALA A 300 -4.67 0.04 -10.35
C ALA A 300 -3.31 0.76 -10.32
N ILE A 301 -2.71 1.06 -11.49
CA ILE A 301 -1.49 1.88 -11.62
C ILE A 301 -1.76 3.30 -11.11
N ALA A 302 -2.85 3.93 -11.54
CA ALA A 302 -3.22 5.27 -11.09
C ALA A 302 -3.37 5.33 -9.56
N LYS A 303 -4.02 4.32 -8.96
CA LYS A 303 -4.18 4.21 -7.50
C LYS A 303 -2.83 4.00 -6.80
N SER A 304 -1.98 3.10 -7.30
CA SER A 304 -0.63 2.85 -6.75
C SER A 304 0.22 4.12 -6.75
N LEU A 305 0.25 4.86 -7.87
CA LEU A 305 0.96 6.13 -7.97
C LEU A 305 0.42 7.18 -6.99
N ALA A 306 -0.90 7.32 -6.91
CA ALA A 306 -1.54 8.26 -6.01
C ALA A 306 -1.20 7.95 -4.55
N ASP A 307 -1.34 6.70 -4.12
CA ASP A 307 -1.08 6.28 -2.74
C ASP A 307 0.39 6.54 -2.32
N ARG A 308 1.34 6.35 -3.23
CA ARG A 308 2.76 6.62 -2.98
C ARG A 308 3.11 8.09 -2.88
N CYS A 309 2.44 8.91 -3.67
CA CYS A 309 2.60 10.36 -3.60
C CYS A 309 1.81 11.00 -2.44
N GLY A 310 1.09 10.22 -1.64
CA GLY A 310 0.19 10.74 -0.62
C GLY A 310 -1.07 11.41 -1.20
N TYR A 311 -1.41 11.09 -2.46
CA TYR A 311 -2.59 11.59 -3.15
C TYR A 311 -3.78 10.63 -2.97
N THR A 312 -4.99 11.13 -3.23
CA THR A 312 -6.18 10.29 -3.12
C THR A 312 -6.99 10.34 -4.43
N ILE A 313 -7.44 9.17 -4.91
CA ILE A 313 -8.34 9.09 -6.06
C ILE A 313 -9.72 8.65 -5.58
N HIS A 314 -10.75 9.41 -5.96
CA HIS A 314 -12.15 9.09 -5.74
C HIS A 314 -12.88 8.89 -7.05
N VAL A 315 -13.92 8.06 -7.03
CA VAL A 315 -14.84 7.89 -8.14
C VAL A 315 -16.27 8.16 -7.68
N LYS A 316 -17.03 8.89 -8.52
CA LYS A 316 -18.46 9.07 -8.38
C LYS A 316 -19.09 8.66 -9.71
N SER A 317 -19.96 7.67 -9.71
CA SER A 317 -20.56 7.17 -10.93
C SER A 317 -21.97 6.65 -10.69
N ARG A 318 -22.80 6.72 -11.73
CA ARG A 318 -24.09 6.06 -11.80
C ARG A 318 -24.23 5.39 -13.15
N LEU A 319 -24.85 4.22 -13.20
CA LEU A 319 -25.14 3.53 -14.46
C LEU A 319 -25.87 4.46 -15.43
N SER A 320 -25.43 4.46 -16.68
CA SER A 320 -25.95 5.28 -17.78
C SER A 320 -25.82 6.81 -17.61
N ALA A 321 -25.05 7.26 -16.60
CA ALA A 321 -24.85 8.69 -16.33
C ALA A 321 -23.35 9.09 -16.38
N GLY A 322 -22.46 8.16 -16.71
CA GLY A 322 -21.02 8.38 -16.78
C GLY A 322 -20.32 8.23 -15.45
N ALA A 323 -19.04 8.57 -15.44
CA ALA A 323 -18.18 8.55 -14.25
C ALA A 323 -17.46 9.89 -14.09
N GLU A 324 -17.14 10.22 -12.84
CA GLU A 324 -16.35 11.35 -12.42
C GLU A 324 -15.22 10.84 -11.51
N PHE A 325 -14.00 10.91 -12.01
CA PHE A 325 -12.79 10.61 -11.24
C PHE A 325 -12.18 11.90 -10.73
N VAL A 326 -11.83 11.91 -9.44
CA VAL A 326 -11.23 13.06 -8.76
C VAL A 326 -9.91 12.66 -8.15
N LEU A 327 -8.80 13.21 -8.64
CA LEU A 327 -7.49 13.12 -8.02
C LEU A 327 -7.32 14.31 -7.08
N ILE A 328 -7.13 14.04 -5.80
CA ILE A 328 -6.90 15.04 -4.75
C ILE A 328 -5.43 15.05 -4.41
N VAL A 329 -4.79 16.18 -4.62
CA VAL A 329 -3.39 16.45 -4.33
C VAL A 329 -3.31 17.45 -3.18
N PRO A 330 -2.84 17.05 -1.98
CA PRO A 330 -2.59 18.00 -0.91
C PRO A 330 -1.37 18.85 -1.25
N PHE A 331 -1.45 20.16 -1.01
CA PHE A 331 -0.32 21.07 -1.15
C PHE A 331 -0.26 22.01 0.04
N THR A 332 0.95 22.44 0.38
CA THR A 332 1.16 23.50 1.34
C THR A 332 1.40 24.78 0.54
N GLU A 333 0.60 25.82 0.76
CA GLU A 333 0.88 27.11 0.17
C GLU A 333 2.28 27.54 0.60
N SER A 334 3.21 27.67 -0.35
CA SER A 334 4.43 28.41 -0.07
C SER A 334 4.00 29.85 0.24
N ARG A 335 4.20 30.30 1.46
CA ARG A 335 4.09 31.73 1.78
C ARG A 335 4.99 32.45 0.78
N SER A 336 4.40 33.14 -0.18
CA SER A 336 5.09 34.14 -0.97
C SER A 336 5.67 35.16 0.00
N SER A 337 6.98 35.16 0.11
CA SER A 337 7.75 36.20 0.79
C SER A 337 7.68 37.47 -0.03
#